data_56b1ef50cfe1a1c5da049b06378f92d3
#
_entry.id   56b1ef50cfe1a1c5da049b06378f92d3
#
_cell.length_a   1.000
_cell.length_b   1.000
_cell.length_c   1.000
_cell.angle_alpha   90.00
_cell.angle_beta   90.00
_cell.angle_gamma   90.00
#
_symmetry.space_group_name_H-M   'P 1'
#
loop_
_entity.id
_entity.type
_entity.pdbx_description
1 polymer ?
#
loop_
_entity_poly.entity_id
_entity_poly.type
_entity_poly.pdbx_seq_one_letter_code
_entity_poly.pdbx_strand_id
1 'polypeptide(L)'
;MNRVEILKEAEKQITGHREHDYGTPERNLELISAYWTLYKGIEFSAHDVAMMMALLKVARIQNGGGSGDSHIDLVGYGALAGELNVYSKSEEEQGI
;
A
#
# COMPACT_ATOMS: atom_id res chain seq x y z
N MET A 1 -12.21 -5.00 -16.13
CA MET A 1 -12.55 -3.71 -15.48
C MET A 1 -11.82 -2.58 -16.18
N ASN A 2 -12.51 -1.46 -16.36
CA ASN A 2 -11.83 -0.26 -16.87
C ASN A 2 -11.12 0.48 -15.73
N ARG A 3 -10.36 1.52 -16.09
CA ARG A 3 -9.56 2.27 -15.11
C ARG A 3 -10.38 2.91 -13.99
N VAL A 4 -11.57 3.36 -14.29
CA VAL A 4 -12.47 3.99 -13.31
C VAL A 4 -12.94 2.95 -12.30
N GLU A 5 -13.32 1.78 -12.76
CA GLU A 5 -13.76 0.68 -11.88
C GLU A 5 -12.62 0.21 -10.99
N ILE A 6 -11.41 0.12 -11.53
CA ILE A 6 -10.23 -0.26 -10.73
C ILE A 6 -9.98 0.76 -9.63
N LEU A 7 -10.01 2.04 -9.95
CA LEU A 7 -9.82 3.10 -8.96
C LEU A 7 -10.88 3.07 -7.88
N LYS A 8 -12.13 2.89 -8.26
CA LYS A 8 -13.24 2.82 -7.30
C LYS A 8 -13.13 1.60 -6.39
N GLU A 9 -12.76 0.47 -6.95
CA GLU A 9 -12.61 -0.74 -6.13
C GLU A 9 -11.43 -0.61 -5.17
N ALA A 10 -10.32 -0.01 -5.60
CA ALA A 10 -9.19 0.25 -4.73
C ALA A 10 -9.59 1.19 -3.59
N GLU A 11 -10.28 2.28 -3.88
CA GLU A 11 -10.80 3.19 -2.87
C GLU A 11 -11.66 2.46 -1.85
N LYS A 12 -12.58 1.65 -2.32
CA LYS A 12 -13.48 0.87 -1.47
C LYS A 12 -12.72 -0.04 -0.52
N GLN A 13 -11.67 -0.70 -1.00
CA GLN A 13 -10.92 -1.65 -0.19
C GLN A 13 -10.05 -1.00 0.87
N ILE A 14 -9.60 0.23 0.65
CA ILE A 14 -8.71 0.91 1.61
C ILE A 14 -9.43 1.90 2.50
N THR A 15 -10.70 2.20 2.28
CA THR A 15 -11.43 3.23 3.05
C THR A 15 -12.66 2.69 3.71
N GLY A 16 -13.17 1.68 3.58
CA GLY A 16 -14.49 1.40 4.07
C GLY A 16 -14.60 0.20 4.95
N HIS A 17 -15.26 -0.80 4.43
CA HIS A 17 -15.72 -1.90 5.25
C HIS A 17 -14.62 -2.82 5.75
N ARG A 18 -13.42 -2.79 5.18
CA ARG A 18 -12.32 -3.61 5.69
C ARG A 18 -11.82 -3.13 7.04
N GLU A 19 -11.95 -1.86 7.33
CA GLU A 19 -11.58 -1.32 8.64
C GLU A 19 -12.39 -1.96 9.77
N HIS A 20 -13.63 -2.31 9.49
CA HIS A 20 -14.51 -2.91 10.45
C HIS A 20 -14.01 -4.28 10.93
N ASP A 21 -13.42 -5.05 10.04
CA ASP A 21 -12.98 -6.42 10.33
C ASP A 21 -11.53 -6.52 10.77
N TYR A 22 -10.65 -5.69 10.24
CA TYR A 22 -9.20 -5.84 10.39
C TYR A 22 -8.49 -4.61 10.96
N GLY A 23 -9.25 -3.59 11.39
CA GLY A 23 -8.70 -2.31 11.78
C GLY A 23 -8.36 -1.48 10.54
N THR A 24 -7.75 -0.32 10.76
CA THR A 24 -7.40 0.56 9.65
C THR A 24 -6.19 0.02 8.89
N PRO A 25 -6.10 0.29 7.59
CA PRO A 25 -4.91 -0.07 6.82
C PRO A 25 -3.62 0.50 7.40
N GLU A 26 -3.66 1.75 7.88
CA GLU A 26 -2.49 2.41 8.48
C GLU A 26 -1.99 1.65 9.70
N ARG A 27 -2.90 1.25 10.58
CA ARG A 27 -2.54 0.51 11.78
C ARG A 27 -1.94 -0.85 11.42
N ASN A 28 -2.51 -1.52 10.44
CA ASN A 28 -1.99 -2.80 9.98
C ASN A 28 -0.57 -2.67 9.43
N LEU A 29 -0.34 -1.64 8.62
CA LEU A 29 0.99 -1.38 8.05
C LEU A 29 2.01 -1.03 9.14
N GLU A 30 1.59 -0.26 10.14
CA GLU A 30 2.43 0.06 11.30
C GLU A 30 2.83 -1.20 12.08
N LEU A 31 1.89 -2.09 12.28
CA LEU A 31 2.14 -3.34 12.99
C LEU A 31 3.11 -4.23 12.21
N ILE A 32 2.91 -4.34 10.92
CA ILE A 32 3.81 -5.11 10.04
C ILE A 32 5.21 -4.51 10.09
N SER A 33 5.32 -3.18 10.02
CA SER A 33 6.62 -2.51 10.06
C SER A 33 7.36 -2.80 11.36
N ALA A 34 6.65 -2.87 12.47
CA ALA A 34 7.25 -3.20 13.76
C ALA A 34 7.81 -4.62 13.76
N TYR A 35 7.06 -5.59 13.25
CA TYR A 35 7.52 -6.98 13.19
C TYR A 35 8.70 -7.14 12.22
N TRP A 36 8.65 -6.50 11.07
CA TRP A 36 9.74 -6.61 10.10
C TRP A 36 11.00 -5.95 10.62
N THR A 37 10.88 -4.82 11.31
CA THR A 37 12.00 -4.15 11.96
C THR A 37 12.65 -5.08 12.98
N LEU A 38 11.83 -5.74 13.80
CA LEU A 38 12.32 -6.68 14.81
C LEU A 38 13.03 -7.86 14.14
N TYR A 39 12.45 -8.42 13.11
CA TYR A 39 12.99 -9.61 12.44
C TYR A 39 14.32 -9.35 11.76
N LYS A 40 14.43 -8.25 11.06
CA LYS A 40 15.65 -7.96 10.26
C LYS A 40 16.68 -7.12 11.01
N GLY A 41 16.28 -6.46 12.08
CA GLY A 41 17.19 -5.57 12.83
C GLY A 41 17.50 -4.27 12.11
N ILE A 42 16.70 -3.92 11.10
CA ILE A 42 16.77 -2.62 10.43
C ILE A 42 15.40 -1.99 10.43
N GLU A 43 15.35 -0.67 10.44
CA GLU A 43 14.09 0.03 10.56
C GLU A 43 13.27 -0.02 9.25
N PHE A 44 12.02 -0.43 9.37
CA PHE A 44 11.01 -0.33 8.32
C PHE A 44 9.92 0.61 8.81
N SER A 45 9.55 1.58 8.00
CA SER A 45 8.39 2.44 8.29
C SER A 45 7.12 1.81 7.70
N ALA A 46 5.97 2.31 8.10
CA ALA A 46 4.71 1.90 7.48
C ALA A 46 4.71 2.22 5.97
N HIS A 47 5.31 3.34 5.59
CA HIS A 47 5.50 3.70 4.18
C HIS A 47 6.33 2.64 3.45
N ASP A 48 7.44 2.20 4.05
CA ASP A 48 8.27 1.15 3.47
C ASP A 48 7.47 -0.12 3.22
N VAL A 49 6.67 -0.51 4.21
CA VAL A 49 5.83 -1.72 4.08
C VAL A 49 4.85 -1.57 2.93
N ALA A 50 4.18 -0.43 2.83
CA ALA A 50 3.23 -0.18 1.74
C ALA A 50 3.91 -0.27 0.37
N MET A 51 5.11 0.32 0.23
CA MET A 51 5.88 0.24 -1.02
C MET A 51 6.31 -1.19 -1.32
N MET A 52 6.75 -1.93 -0.32
CA MET A 52 7.15 -3.33 -0.49
C MET A 52 5.96 -4.19 -0.90
N MET A 53 4.79 -3.94 -0.33
CA MET A 53 3.56 -4.65 -0.73
C MET A 53 3.16 -4.29 -2.17
N ALA A 54 3.34 -3.04 -2.57
CA ALA A 54 3.12 -2.64 -3.96
C ALA A 54 4.03 -3.43 -4.90
N LEU A 55 5.31 -3.55 -4.54
CA LEU A 55 6.26 -4.34 -5.33
C LEU A 55 5.90 -5.82 -5.38
N LEU A 56 5.36 -6.36 -4.28
CA LEU A 56 4.86 -7.73 -4.26
C LEU A 56 3.75 -7.91 -5.30
N LYS A 57 2.85 -6.92 -5.42
CA LYS A 57 1.78 -6.98 -6.42
C LYS A 57 2.32 -6.85 -7.84
N VAL A 58 3.36 -6.05 -8.04
CA VAL A 58 4.06 -5.98 -9.33
C VAL A 58 4.60 -7.37 -9.71
N ALA A 59 5.23 -8.05 -8.76
CA ALA A 59 5.74 -9.39 -9.00
C ALA A 59 4.63 -10.38 -9.38
N ARG A 60 3.49 -10.29 -8.72
CA ARG A 60 2.33 -11.14 -9.04
C ARG A 60 1.81 -10.88 -10.45
N ILE A 61 1.74 -9.60 -10.84
CA ILE A 61 1.29 -9.22 -12.18
C ILE A 61 2.24 -9.81 -13.21
N GLN A 62 3.54 -9.65 -13.00
CA GLN A 62 4.56 -10.18 -13.92
C GLN A 62 4.50 -11.70 -14.03
N ASN A 63 4.22 -12.37 -12.94
CA ASN A 63 4.17 -13.83 -12.89
C ASN A 63 2.82 -14.40 -13.37
N GLY A 64 2.01 -13.59 -14.04
CA GLY A 64 0.74 -14.06 -14.59
C GLY A 64 -0.36 -14.22 -13.56
N GLY A 65 -0.35 -13.42 -12.53
CA GLY A 65 -1.32 -13.46 -11.45
C GLY A 65 -2.73 -13.02 -11.82
N GLY A 66 -3.14 -13.31 -12.93
CA GLY A 66 -4.40 -13.47 -13.63
C GLY A 66 -5.61 -12.63 -13.32
N SER A 67 -6.05 -12.44 -12.15
CA SER A 67 -7.23 -11.63 -11.89
C SER A 67 -6.85 -10.16 -11.77
N GLY A 68 -7.77 -9.25 -11.99
CA GLY A 68 -7.53 -7.83 -11.83
C GLY A 68 -7.20 -7.39 -10.41
N ASP A 69 -7.28 -8.29 -9.45
CA ASP A 69 -7.09 -7.98 -8.03
C ASP A 69 -5.70 -7.43 -7.73
N SER A 70 -4.67 -7.93 -8.40
CA SER A 70 -3.32 -7.44 -8.18
C SER A 70 -3.15 -5.98 -8.62
N HIS A 71 -3.81 -5.57 -9.68
CA HIS A 71 -3.79 -4.17 -10.11
C HIS A 71 -4.55 -3.28 -9.12
N ILE A 72 -5.70 -3.75 -8.64
CA ILE A 72 -6.48 -3.04 -7.63
C ILE A 72 -5.65 -2.87 -6.36
N ASP A 73 -5.00 -3.93 -5.91
CA ASP A 73 -4.17 -3.90 -4.71
C ASP A 73 -2.97 -2.98 -4.88
N LEU A 74 -2.36 -2.98 -6.07
CA LEU A 74 -1.23 -2.09 -6.37
C LEU A 74 -1.64 -0.63 -6.23
N VAL A 75 -2.79 -0.27 -6.77
CA VAL A 75 -3.34 1.08 -6.64
C VAL A 75 -3.59 1.42 -5.17
N GLY A 76 -4.18 0.50 -4.42
CA GLY A 76 -4.46 0.68 -3.01
C GLY A 76 -3.20 0.91 -2.19
N TYR A 77 -2.17 0.08 -2.36
CA TYR A 77 -0.92 0.27 -1.64
C TYR A 77 -0.19 1.54 -2.07
N GLY A 78 -0.29 1.91 -3.34
CA GLY A 78 0.27 3.17 -3.81
C GLY A 78 -0.37 4.37 -3.13
N ALA A 79 -1.69 4.37 -2.99
CA ALA A 79 -2.41 5.43 -2.32
C ALA A 79 -2.05 5.50 -0.83
N LEU A 80 -2.00 4.35 -0.16
CA LEU A 80 -1.61 4.28 1.25
C LEU A 80 -0.17 4.76 1.45
N ALA A 81 0.74 4.34 0.59
CA ALA A 81 2.14 4.78 0.66
C ALA A 81 2.25 6.29 0.49
N GLY A 82 1.50 6.87 -0.44
CA GLY A 82 1.50 8.32 -0.65
C GLY A 82 1.03 9.08 0.57
N GLU A 83 0.00 8.59 1.22
CA GLU A 83 -0.53 9.20 2.45
C GLU A 83 0.45 9.07 3.61
N LEU A 84 1.14 7.94 3.70
CA LEU A 84 2.12 7.66 4.76
C LEU A 84 3.52 8.15 4.43
N ASN A 85 3.67 8.90 3.35
CA ASN A 85 4.97 9.40 2.91
C ASN A 85 5.56 10.34 3.97
N VAL A 86 6.77 10.03 4.39
CA VAL A 86 7.46 10.78 5.45
C VAL A 86 8.40 11.85 4.88
N TYR A 87 8.35 12.09 3.58
CA TYR A 87 9.15 13.15 2.96
C TYR A 87 8.76 14.50 3.51
N SER A 88 9.74 15.40 3.60
CA SER A 88 9.47 16.74 4.04
C SER A 88 8.57 17.47 3.05
N LYS A 89 7.83 18.45 3.55
CA LYS A 89 6.94 19.26 2.73
C LYS A 89 7.70 19.96 1.60
N SER A 90 8.94 20.37 1.85
CA SER A 90 9.79 20.99 0.84
C SER A 90 10.13 20.05 -0.30
N GLU A 91 10.29 18.77 -0.03
CA GLU A 91 10.54 17.77 -1.07
C GLU A 91 9.30 17.57 -1.93
N GLU A 92 8.12 17.55 -1.32
CA GLU A 92 6.87 17.48 -2.04
C GLU A 92 6.66 18.68 -2.95
N GLU A 93 7.00 19.88 -2.46
CA GLU A 93 6.89 21.11 -3.23
C GLU A 93 7.83 21.13 -4.43
N GLN A 94 8.94 20.41 -4.38
CA GLN A 94 9.85 20.28 -5.51
C GLN A 94 9.31 19.37 -6.61
N GLY A 95 8.20 18.72 -6.38
CA GLY A 95 7.54 17.89 -7.39
C GLY A 95 8.26 16.61 -7.72
N ILE A 96 9.00 16.09 -6.80
CA ILE A 96 9.77 14.86 -7.00
C ILE A 96 8.91 13.60 -6.89
#